data_b190c8e0d9a1efaeefbc1ac3fb8d70e5
#
_entry.id   b190c8e0d9a1efaeefbc1ac3fb8d70e5
#
_cell.length_a   1.000
_cell.length_b   1.000
_cell.length_c   1.000
_cell.angle_alpha   90.00
_cell.angle_beta   90.00
_cell.angle_gamma   90.00
#
_symmetry.space_group_name_H-M   'P 1'
#
loop_
_entity.id
_entity.type
_entity.pdbx_description
1 polymer ?
#
loop_
_entity_poly.entity_id
_entity_poly.type
_entity_poly.pdbx_seq_one_letter_code
_entity_poly.pdbx_strand_id
1 'polypeptide(L)'
;MKKTICLVTLLCLLLAMLSACGGDEPAAVGPIYAERGEVKREPLGSLSPAADASGVLNALAAAGQTAAARWQPDYAETPKDGPRLNVNGETSGETAVTDGAGIYMVDGYGLISVSAAGTASEMRAYTKIERPGEHWGDCLYLWKNQLAVVWTALEYEDDGSWQGNVETKIVIFSVADPAAPKQLSEFSVDGGLVDAVLLDGTLCMVTQKNLPNLPQADKAETILPQLHENGKTFTLQAGEIYLCQEPARAALTVVAAIRLEDGHFADALAFTDGTDAVCAEGQNLYLARTRWSEQASAPHTEASYSVVDYASSAETEIKRLKLDGYLSLADGCVLYGALSDPGAMDVWNGQLRIATEVDERSFSVYTDDAHGWTNCEEKSHVTESQLTVLDENLAVVGALARLGGEGGVASCAFLRSHAWITAGDTLTAVNLTNPAEPKICGSFAAAGETLLLRTLGNGCELAFSIPAVGGKTRLTAYDVTDPANPKQLDSKELDAAPAGDLTARGTLIADAASGLIGWPAAGKDKTEYRLVHWTGSKLSDKGSVKPEFVSGDARTLLLNGLLYVCSPAQVSVIDPDGLKVVATVSNAVG
;
A
#
# COMPACT_ATOMS: atom_id res chain seq x y z
N MET A 1 28.94 46.70 47.12
CA MET A 1 27.82 45.77 47.07
C MET A 1 26.76 46.09 45.98
N LYS A 2 26.28 47.33 45.78
CA LYS A 2 25.25 47.65 44.76
C LYS A 2 25.73 47.49 43.28
N LYS A 3 27.01 47.71 42.99
CA LYS A 3 27.55 47.57 41.62
C LYS A 3 27.75 46.09 41.21
N THR A 4 27.99 45.18 42.12
CA THR A 4 28.21 43.78 41.88
C THR A 4 26.88 43.03 41.61
N ILE A 5 25.80 43.46 42.30
CA ILE A 5 24.45 42.90 42.11
C ILE A 5 23.90 43.27 40.73
N CYS A 6 24.16 44.49 40.24
CA CYS A 6 23.72 44.93 38.93
C CYS A 6 24.41 44.17 37.77
N LEU A 7 25.70 43.80 37.95
CA LEU A 7 26.45 43.06 36.95
C LEU A 7 25.99 41.58 36.85
N VAL A 8 25.67 40.96 37.97
CA VAL A 8 25.16 39.57 38.00
C VAL A 8 23.76 39.50 37.41
N THR A 9 22.88 40.48 37.70
CA THR A 9 21.53 40.52 37.11
C THR A 9 21.58 40.79 35.60
N LEU A 10 22.50 41.61 35.12
CA LEU A 10 22.69 41.86 33.69
C LEU A 10 23.26 40.64 32.97
N LEU A 11 24.16 39.90 33.61
CA LEU A 11 24.72 38.65 33.07
C LEU A 11 23.67 37.53 33.02
N CYS A 12 22.79 37.41 34.02
CA CYS A 12 21.68 36.48 34.02
C CYS A 12 20.62 36.82 32.95
N LEU A 13 20.36 38.13 32.72
CA LEU A 13 19.48 38.59 31.64
C LEU A 13 20.10 38.38 30.26
N LEU A 14 21.41 38.55 30.10
CA LEU A 14 22.13 38.24 28.86
C LEU A 14 22.18 36.73 28.56
N LEU A 15 22.35 35.89 29.58
CA LEU A 15 22.27 34.42 29.45
C LEU A 15 20.85 33.97 29.12
N ALA A 16 19.81 34.60 29.67
CA ALA A 16 18.42 34.34 29.33
C ALA A 16 18.03 34.80 27.90
N MET A 17 18.66 35.87 27.38
CA MET A 17 18.47 36.33 26.01
C MET A 17 19.26 35.50 24.99
N LEU A 18 20.38 34.88 25.39
CA LEU A 18 21.15 33.97 24.53
C LEU A 18 20.48 32.59 24.41
N SER A 19 19.68 32.19 25.41
CA SER A 19 18.84 30.98 25.31
C SER A 19 17.53 31.18 24.50
N ALA A 20 17.17 32.44 24.22
CA ALA A 20 15.98 32.77 23.41
C ALA A 20 16.26 32.89 21.89
N CYS A 21 17.54 32.77 21.47
CA CYS A 21 17.96 32.75 20.07
C CYS A 21 18.53 31.40 19.62
N GLY A 22 18.36 30.36 20.42
CA GLY A 22 18.53 28.98 19.99
C GLY A 22 17.35 28.64 19.07
N GLY A 23 17.62 28.30 17.83
CA GLY A 23 16.60 27.69 16.97
C GLY A 23 15.94 26.55 17.74
N ASP A 24 14.66 26.36 17.53
CA ASP A 24 13.89 25.27 18.10
C ASP A 24 14.65 23.95 17.86
N GLU A 25 15.41 23.50 18.87
CA GLU A 25 15.75 22.10 18.95
C GLU A 25 14.40 21.38 19.05
N PRO A 26 14.11 20.43 18.15
CA PRO A 26 12.89 19.65 18.25
C PRO A 26 12.85 19.07 19.67
N ALA A 27 11.72 19.23 20.35
CA ALA A 27 11.51 18.70 21.69
C ALA A 27 12.01 17.26 21.71
N ALA A 28 12.82 16.91 22.71
CA ALA A 28 13.34 15.56 22.84
C ALA A 28 12.13 14.62 22.91
N VAL A 29 11.92 13.88 21.83
CA VAL A 29 10.84 12.92 21.73
C VAL A 29 11.17 11.79 22.71
N GLY A 30 10.23 11.44 23.57
CA GLY A 30 10.40 10.35 24.52
C GLY A 30 10.72 9.05 23.76
N PRO A 31 11.57 8.17 24.31
CA PRO A 31 11.95 6.96 23.62
C PRO A 31 10.71 6.08 23.37
N ILE A 32 10.53 5.63 22.14
CA ILE A 32 9.65 4.51 21.84
C ILE A 32 10.28 3.27 22.44
N TYR A 33 9.57 2.62 23.35
CA TYR A 33 10.03 1.38 23.94
C TYR A 33 9.73 0.24 22.96
N ALA A 34 10.73 -0.61 22.74
CA ALA A 34 10.54 -1.91 22.15
C ALA A 34 11.23 -2.95 23.03
N GLU A 35 10.52 -4.00 23.35
CA GLU A 35 11.09 -5.17 24.01
C GLU A 35 11.38 -6.23 22.96
N ARG A 36 12.46 -6.98 23.15
CA ARG A 36 12.69 -8.22 22.40
C ARG A 36 11.64 -9.21 22.88
N GLY A 37 10.64 -9.48 22.05
CA GLY A 37 9.52 -10.36 22.39
C GLY A 37 9.57 -11.66 21.59
N GLU A 38 9.04 -12.73 22.17
CA GLU A 38 8.67 -13.90 21.38
C GLU A 38 7.37 -13.58 20.64
N VAL A 39 7.45 -13.56 19.31
CA VAL A 39 6.26 -13.47 18.45
C VAL A 39 5.64 -14.84 18.37
N LYS A 40 4.38 -14.96 18.73
CA LYS A 40 3.61 -16.18 18.52
C LYS A 40 3.42 -16.39 17.02
N ARG A 41 3.96 -17.48 16.52
CA ARG A 41 3.80 -17.95 15.15
C ARG A 41 3.34 -19.40 15.17
N GLU A 42 2.31 -19.68 14.39
CA GLU A 42 1.84 -21.05 14.17
C GLU A 42 2.00 -21.42 12.69
N PRO A 43 2.28 -22.68 12.36
CA PRO A 43 2.23 -23.12 10.98
C PRO A 43 0.78 -22.97 10.49
N LEU A 44 0.60 -22.52 9.26
CA LEU A 44 -0.70 -22.57 8.62
C LEU A 44 -1.12 -24.03 8.53
N GLY A 45 -2.29 -24.36 9.05
CA GLY A 45 -2.84 -25.70 8.88
C GLY A 45 -2.86 -26.08 7.39
N SER A 46 -2.78 -27.38 7.09
CA SER A 46 -2.73 -27.84 5.70
C SER A 46 -3.97 -27.33 4.93
N LEU A 47 -3.74 -26.35 4.04
CA LEU A 47 -4.76 -25.94 3.08
C LEU A 47 -4.93 -27.09 2.09
N SER A 48 -6.16 -27.59 1.97
CA SER A 48 -6.48 -28.66 1.03
C SER A 48 -7.28 -28.13 -0.14
N PRO A 49 -6.98 -28.55 -1.36
CA PRO A 49 -7.85 -28.29 -2.50
C PRO A 49 -9.27 -28.80 -2.23
N ALA A 50 -10.26 -28.08 -2.71
CA ALA A 50 -11.66 -28.52 -2.57
C ALA A 50 -11.91 -29.78 -3.40
N ALA A 51 -12.71 -30.68 -2.86
CA ALA A 51 -13.10 -31.90 -3.59
C ALA A 51 -14.10 -31.59 -4.71
N ASP A 52 -14.99 -30.62 -4.46
CA ASP A 52 -16.04 -30.19 -5.38
C ASP A 52 -16.51 -28.75 -5.03
N ALA A 53 -17.40 -28.19 -5.84
CA ALA A 53 -17.94 -26.86 -5.63
C ALA A 53 -18.76 -26.74 -4.33
N SER A 54 -19.35 -27.83 -3.84
CA SER A 54 -20.09 -27.83 -2.58
C SER A 54 -19.13 -27.63 -1.39
N GLY A 55 -17.92 -28.19 -1.47
CA GLY A 55 -16.86 -27.95 -0.49
C GLY A 55 -16.46 -26.49 -0.41
N VAL A 56 -16.32 -25.84 -1.57
CA VAL A 56 -16.05 -24.39 -1.66
C VAL A 56 -17.19 -23.58 -1.04
N LEU A 57 -18.44 -23.89 -1.40
CA LEU A 57 -19.63 -23.21 -0.89
C LEU A 57 -19.73 -23.34 0.65
N ASN A 58 -19.49 -24.53 1.20
CA ASN A 58 -19.55 -24.77 2.64
C ASN A 58 -18.47 -23.98 3.39
N ALA A 59 -17.24 -23.89 2.85
CA ALA A 59 -16.18 -23.09 3.43
C ALA A 59 -16.56 -21.61 3.46
N LEU A 60 -17.09 -21.08 2.36
CA LEU A 60 -17.55 -19.68 2.29
C LEU A 60 -18.75 -19.41 3.21
N ALA A 61 -19.65 -20.37 3.41
CA ALA A 61 -20.79 -20.24 4.31
C ALA A 61 -20.37 -20.17 5.80
N ALA A 62 -19.18 -20.64 6.14
CA ALA A 62 -18.62 -20.52 7.48
C ALA A 62 -18.03 -19.15 7.77
N ALA A 63 -17.82 -18.33 6.74
CA ALA A 63 -17.18 -17.02 6.86
C ALA A 63 -17.97 -16.04 7.74
N GLY A 64 -17.25 -15.23 8.51
CA GLY A 64 -17.85 -14.15 9.31
C GLY A 64 -18.76 -14.63 10.46
N GLN A 65 -18.59 -15.85 10.91
CA GLN A 65 -19.42 -16.46 11.99
C GLN A 65 -18.98 -16.07 13.41
N THR A 66 -17.81 -15.42 13.59
CA THR A 66 -17.29 -15.06 14.90
C THR A 66 -18.15 -14.00 15.58
N ALA A 67 -18.36 -14.08 16.90
CA ALA A 67 -19.12 -13.06 17.65
C ALA A 67 -18.37 -11.73 17.69
N ALA A 68 -17.05 -11.75 17.69
CA ALA A 68 -16.21 -10.54 17.58
C ALA A 68 -16.51 -9.76 16.31
N ALA A 69 -16.68 -10.44 15.18
CA ALA A 69 -17.07 -9.79 13.91
C ALA A 69 -18.49 -9.18 13.97
N ARG A 70 -19.39 -9.76 14.76
CA ARG A 70 -20.77 -9.24 14.93
C ARG A 70 -20.84 -8.01 15.84
N TRP A 71 -19.96 -7.97 16.84
CA TRP A 71 -19.94 -6.93 17.87
C TRP A 71 -18.79 -5.97 17.75
N GLN A 72 -17.99 -6.08 16.67
CA GLN A 72 -17.17 -4.93 16.32
C GLN A 72 -18.14 -3.73 16.25
N PRO A 73 -18.00 -2.71 17.13
CA PRO A 73 -18.65 -1.45 16.87
C PRO A 73 -18.29 -1.12 15.43
N ASP A 74 -19.23 -0.52 14.66
CA ASP A 74 -18.90 0.08 13.37
C ASP A 74 -17.71 1.01 13.58
N TYR A 75 -16.53 0.42 13.63
CA TYR A 75 -15.30 1.12 13.36
C TYR A 75 -15.34 1.37 11.85
N ALA A 76 -16.11 2.38 11.45
CA ALA A 76 -15.57 3.33 10.52
C ALA A 76 -14.14 3.52 11.01
N GLU A 77 -13.18 2.95 10.25
CA GLU A 77 -11.77 2.99 10.60
C GLU A 77 -11.51 4.34 11.24
N THR A 78 -11.49 4.37 12.58
CA THR A 78 -11.08 5.57 13.29
C THR A 78 -9.65 5.72 12.82
N PRO A 79 -9.31 6.78 12.07
CA PRO A 79 -7.96 6.97 11.62
C PRO A 79 -7.11 6.84 12.86
N LYS A 80 -6.18 5.89 12.91
CA LYS A 80 -5.25 5.80 14.04
C LYS A 80 -4.63 7.17 14.17
N ASP A 81 -4.66 7.74 15.37
CA ASP A 81 -4.05 9.04 15.62
C ASP A 81 -2.57 8.96 15.28
N GLY A 82 -2.16 9.70 14.28
CA GLY A 82 -0.77 9.77 13.84
C GLY A 82 -0.61 9.80 12.31
N PRO A 83 0.57 10.23 11.83
CA PRO A 83 0.86 10.30 10.42
C PRO A 83 0.90 8.89 9.78
N ARG A 84 0.34 8.76 8.59
CA ARG A 84 0.43 7.53 7.78
C ARG A 84 1.68 7.55 6.93
N LEU A 85 2.39 6.43 6.89
CA LEU A 85 3.58 6.25 6.08
C LEU A 85 3.22 5.68 4.71
N ASN A 86 3.90 6.15 3.68
CA ASN A 86 3.81 5.61 2.34
C ASN A 86 5.19 5.48 1.71
N VAL A 87 5.50 4.29 1.21
CA VAL A 87 6.69 3.99 0.42
C VAL A 87 6.23 3.38 -0.89
N ASN A 88 6.70 3.90 -2.02
CA ASN A 88 6.36 3.29 -3.30
C ASN A 88 7.04 1.93 -3.42
N GLY A 89 6.25 0.88 -3.60
CA GLY A 89 6.75 -0.43 -4.01
C GLY A 89 7.21 -0.40 -5.48
N GLU A 90 8.29 -1.13 -5.79
CA GLU A 90 8.85 -1.16 -7.16
C GLU A 90 8.03 -2.05 -8.12
N THR A 91 7.17 -2.92 -7.61
CA THR A 91 6.52 -4.00 -8.39
C THR A 91 5.10 -3.72 -8.83
N SER A 92 4.47 -2.68 -8.33
CA SER A 92 3.05 -2.39 -8.62
C SER A 92 2.86 -1.46 -9.81
N GLY A 93 1.69 -1.57 -10.46
CA GLY A 93 1.34 -0.84 -11.67
C GLY A 93 1.30 0.68 -11.52
N GLU A 94 1.49 1.38 -12.61
CA GLU A 94 1.57 2.82 -12.68
C GLU A 94 0.64 3.39 -13.76
N THR A 95 0.17 4.61 -13.61
CA THR A 95 -0.71 5.26 -14.62
C THR A 95 0.05 5.76 -15.85
N ALA A 96 1.38 5.89 -15.77
CA ALA A 96 2.25 6.16 -16.90
C ALA A 96 3.60 5.45 -16.73
N VAL A 97 4.09 4.82 -17.79
CA VAL A 97 5.35 4.08 -17.82
C VAL A 97 6.20 4.50 -19.03
N THR A 98 7.49 4.15 -19.01
CA THR A 98 8.42 4.52 -20.09
C THR A 98 9.41 3.39 -20.41
N ASP A 99 9.80 3.29 -21.68
CA ASP A 99 10.92 2.48 -22.16
C ASP A 99 12.21 3.33 -22.37
N GLY A 100 12.18 4.60 -21.93
CA GLY A 100 13.28 5.56 -22.10
C GLY A 100 13.20 6.38 -23.40
N ALA A 101 12.53 5.90 -24.44
CA ALA A 101 12.32 6.59 -25.71
C ALA A 101 10.89 7.06 -25.92
N GLY A 102 9.95 6.35 -25.29
CA GLY A 102 8.53 6.63 -25.29
C GLY A 102 7.93 6.66 -23.89
N ILE A 103 6.77 7.28 -23.79
CA ILE A 103 5.92 7.31 -22.60
C ILE A 103 4.58 6.71 -23.01
N TYR A 104 4.10 5.79 -22.21
CA TYR A 104 2.81 5.15 -22.38
C TYR A 104 1.92 5.49 -21.20
N MET A 105 0.69 5.91 -21.46
CA MET A 105 -0.28 6.28 -20.43
C MET A 105 -1.70 5.97 -20.90
N VAL A 106 -2.66 5.97 -19.98
CA VAL A 106 -4.08 5.79 -20.27
C VAL A 106 -4.88 7.01 -19.83
N ASP A 107 -5.94 7.33 -20.57
CA ASP A 107 -6.87 8.44 -20.25
C ASP A 107 -8.29 7.98 -19.89
N GLY A 108 -8.47 6.70 -19.60
CA GLY A 108 -9.77 6.09 -19.34
C GLY A 108 -10.46 5.53 -20.59
N TYR A 109 -10.09 5.97 -21.79
CA TYR A 109 -10.69 5.51 -23.06
C TYR A 109 -9.69 4.87 -24.01
N GLY A 110 -8.40 5.09 -23.81
CA GLY A 110 -7.39 4.57 -24.72
C GLY A 110 -5.97 4.64 -24.17
N LEU A 111 -5.09 3.92 -24.87
CA LEU A 111 -3.66 3.94 -24.68
C LEU A 111 -3.08 5.09 -25.53
N ILE A 112 -2.32 5.94 -24.86
CA ILE A 112 -1.59 7.07 -25.45
C ILE A 112 -0.11 6.73 -25.49
N SER A 113 0.52 6.94 -26.64
CA SER A 113 1.96 6.86 -26.83
C SER A 113 2.53 8.22 -27.18
N VAL A 114 3.51 8.70 -26.42
CA VAL A 114 4.16 9.99 -26.58
C VAL A 114 5.67 9.78 -26.77
N SER A 115 6.32 10.55 -27.65
CA SER A 115 7.77 10.53 -27.80
C SER A 115 8.45 11.26 -26.63
N ALA A 116 9.51 10.68 -26.08
CA ALA A 116 10.32 11.35 -25.06
C ALA A 116 11.49 12.15 -25.68
N ALA A 117 11.17 13.00 -26.67
CA ALA A 117 12.15 13.74 -27.48
C ALA A 117 12.40 15.19 -27.01
N GLY A 118 12.11 15.50 -25.76
CA GLY A 118 12.29 16.84 -25.18
C GLY A 118 11.42 17.88 -25.87
N THR A 119 12.03 18.93 -26.46
CA THR A 119 11.30 19.98 -27.16
C THR A 119 10.59 19.52 -28.45
N ALA A 120 10.97 18.37 -28.98
CA ALA A 120 10.33 17.73 -30.14
C ALA A 120 9.38 16.59 -29.72
N SER A 121 8.97 16.54 -28.45
CA SER A 121 8.00 15.54 -27.98
C SER A 121 6.65 15.78 -28.65
N GLU A 122 6.05 14.67 -29.10
CA GLU A 122 4.76 14.66 -29.79
C GLU A 122 3.98 13.37 -29.46
N MET A 123 2.67 13.43 -29.62
CA MET A 123 1.83 12.24 -29.56
C MET A 123 2.14 11.36 -30.77
N ARG A 124 2.52 10.10 -30.55
CA ARG A 124 2.81 9.11 -31.59
C ARG A 124 1.57 8.33 -32.01
N ALA A 125 0.77 7.95 -31.01
CA ALA A 125 -0.43 7.16 -31.24
C ALA A 125 -1.46 7.36 -30.14
N TYR A 126 -2.73 7.20 -30.52
CA TYR A 126 -3.85 6.98 -29.62
C TYR A 126 -4.54 5.68 -30.05
N THR A 127 -4.60 4.70 -29.18
CA THR A 127 -5.23 3.42 -29.45
C THR A 127 -6.42 3.25 -28.50
N LYS A 128 -7.64 3.29 -29.06
CA LYS A 128 -8.87 3.12 -28.28
C LYS A 128 -8.89 1.74 -27.59
N ILE A 129 -9.30 1.73 -26.34
CA ILE A 129 -9.58 0.53 -25.55
C ILE A 129 -11.08 0.49 -25.30
N GLU A 130 -11.73 -0.58 -25.73
CA GLU A 130 -13.17 -0.75 -25.45
C GLU A 130 -13.34 -1.10 -23.95
N ARG A 131 -14.06 -0.26 -23.24
CA ARG A 131 -14.33 -0.38 -21.81
C ARG A 131 -15.81 -0.23 -21.52
N PRO A 132 -16.59 -1.30 -21.66
CA PRO A 132 -18.00 -1.25 -21.32
C PRO A 132 -18.18 -1.13 -19.80
N GLY A 133 -19.25 -0.45 -19.38
CA GLY A 133 -19.61 -0.27 -17.97
C GLY A 133 -18.76 0.76 -17.22
N GLU A 134 -18.84 0.71 -15.90
CA GLU A 134 -18.01 1.51 -15.02
C GLU A 134 -16.65 0.85 -14.83
N HIS A 135 -15.59 1.64 -14.74
CA HIS A 135 -14.23 1.13 -14.58
C HIS A 135 -13.39 2.07 -13.72
N TRP A 136 -12.40 1.51 -13.02
CA TRP A 136 -11.46 2.23 -12.17
C TRP A 136 -10.15 1.45 -11.99
N GLY A 137 -9.16 2.11 -11.37
CA GLY A 137 -7.90 1.48 -10.98
C GLY A 137 -6.97 1.18 -12.15
N ASP A 138 -6.96 2.07 -13.17
CA ASP A 138 -6.05 1.91 -14.32
C ASP A 138 -4.60 1.80 -13.88
N CYS A 139 -3.92 0.74 -14.29
CA CYS A 139 -2.48 0.59 -14.11
C CYS A 139 -1.82 -0.09 -15.30
N LEU A 140 -0.56 0.27 -15.50
CA LEU A 140 0.27 -0.17 -16.62
C LEU A 140 1.46 -0.98 -16.11
N TYR A 141 1.80 -2.02 -16.84
CA TYR A 141 2.98 -2.85 -16.62
C TYR A 141 3.73 -2.99 -17.93
N LEU A 142 4.97 -2.51 -17.95
CA LEU A 142 5.81 -2.58 -19.14
C LEU A 142 6.93 -3.59 -18.93
N TRP A 143 7.04 -4.55 -19.83
CA TRP A 143 8.13 -5.52 -19.88
C TRP A 143 8.62 -5.68 -21.31
N LYS A 144 9.88 -5.28 -21.55
CA LYS A 144 10.43 -5.19 -22.91
C LYS A 144 9.50 -4.35 -23.82
N ASN A 145 8.95 -4.98 -24.85
CA ASN A 145 8.05 -4.35 -25.82
C ASN A 145 6.57 -4.74 -25.60
N GLN A 146 6.23 -5.36 -24.48
CA GLN A 146 4.86 -5.70 -24.10
C GLN A 146 4.40 -4.76 -23.00
N LEU A 147 3.21 -4.19 -23.21
CA LEU A 147 2.54 -3.31 -22.26
C LEU A 147 1.20 -3.91 -21.88
N ALA A 148 1.03 -4.24 -20.61
CA ALA A 148 -0.27 -4.61 -20.06
C ALA A 148 -0.98 -3.38 -19.50
N VAL A 149 -2.23 -3.19 -19.89
CA VAL A 149 -3.18 -2.23 -19.31
C VAL A 149 -4.15 -3.02 -18.47
N VAL A 150 -4.26 -2.71 -17.18
CA VAL A 150 -5.10 -3.43 -16.22
C VAL A 150 -6.08 -2.45 -15.57
N TRP A 151 -7.33 -2.86 -15.42
CA TRP A 151 -8.35 -2.09 -14.70
C TRP A 151 -9.42 -3.00 -14.12
N THR A 152 -10.15 -2.52 -13.12
CA THR A 152 -11.36 -3.18 -12.62
C THR A 152 -12.57 -2.64 -13.38
N ALA A 153 -13.47 -3.52 -13.79
CA ALA A 153 -14.72 -3.20 -14.46
C ALA A 153 -15.91 -3.74 -13.66
N LEU A 154 -16.99 -2.97 -13.65
CA LEU A 154 -18.29 -3.38 -13.15
C LEU A 154 -19.24 -3.43 -14.35
N GLU A 155 -19.70 -4.62 -14.70
CA GLU A 155 -20.71 -4.83 -15.72
C GLU A 155 -22.08 -4.98 -15.05
N TYR A 156 -23.03 -4.13 -15.42
CA TYR A 156 -24.41 -4.21 -14.94
C TYR A 156 -25.17 -5.23 -15.76
N GLU A 157 -26.10 -5.95 -15.14
CA GLU A 157 -27.07 -6.73 -15.89
C GLU A 157 -27.99 -5.82 -16.72
N ASP A 158 -28.55 -6.32 -17.82
CA ASP A 158 -29.39 -5.57 -18.78
C ASP A 158 -30.62 -4.89 -18.12
N ASP A 159 -31.03 -5.35 -16.93
CA ASP A 159 -32.16 -4.78 -16.16
C ASP A 159 -31.75 -3.62 -15.21
N GLY A 160 -30.44 -3.28 -15.19
CA GLY A 160 -29.89 -2.23 -14.30
C GLY A 160 -29.84 -2.63 -12.82
N SER A 161 -29.99 -3.91 -12.50
CA SER A 161 -29.89 -4.38 -11.12
C SER A 161 -28.43 -4.38 -10.64
N TRP A 162 -28.23 -4.15 -9.33
CA TRP A 162 -26.93 -4.07 -8.65
C TRP A 162 -26.20 -5.43 -8.53
N GLN A 163 -26.52 -6.42 -9.32
CA GLN A 163 -25.88 -7.74 -9.34
C GLN A 163 -24.84 -7.87 -10.45
N GLY A 164 -24.23 -6.75 -10.84
CA GLY A 164 -23.19 -6.76 -11.84
C GLY A 164 -21.95 -7.54 -11.39
N ASN A 165 -21.35 -8.27 -12.32
CA ASN A 165 -20.08 -8.94 -12.09
C ASN A 165 -18.96 -7.90 -12.02
N VAL A 166 -18.15 -7.96 -10.97
CA VAL A 166 -16.89 -7.23 -10.90
C VAL A 166 -15.81 -8.12 -11.50
N GLU A 167 -15.09 -7.61 -12.47
CA GLU A 167 -13.99 -8.31 -13.12
C GLU A 167 -12.75 -7.41 -13.22
N THR A 168 -11.57 -8.02 -13.16
CA THR A 168 -10.33 -7.34 -13.53
C THR A 168 -10.05 -7.63 -14.99
N LYS A 169 -10.01 -6.59 -15.81
CA LYS A 169 -9.75 -6.65 -17.26
C LYS A 169 -8.29 -6.35 -17.54
N ILE A 170 -7.72 -7.01 -18.53
CA ILE A 170 -6.35 -6.82 -18.96
C ILE A 170 -6.30 -6.83 -20.50
N VAL A 171 -5.58 -5.86 -21.07
CA VAL A 171 -5.23 -5.87 -22.49
C VAL A 171 -3.72 -5.76 -22.62
N ILE A 172 -3.13 -6.66 -23.39
CA ILE A 172 -1.70 -6.65 -23.69
C ILE A 172 -1.49 -6.07 -25.08
N PHE A 173 -0.61 -5.07 -25.16
CA PHE A 173 -0.17 -4.45 -26.41
C PHE A 173 1.29 -4.78 -26.70
N SER A 174 1.61 -5.01 -27.97
CA SER A 174 2.97 -4.82 -28.47
C SER A 174 3.21 -3.34 -28.72
N VAL A 175 4.22 -2.79 -28.09
CA VAL A 175 4.70 -1.41 -28.28
C VAL A 175 6.06 -1.38 -28.97
N ALA A 176 6.41 -2.44 -29.69
CA ALA A 176 7.63 -2.50 -30.52
C ALA A 176 7.68 -1.37 -31.57
N ASP A 177 6.52 -0.96 -32.08
CA ASP A 177 6.33 0.30 -32.82
C ASP A 177 5.46 1.23 -31.98
N PRO A 178 6.04 2.22 -31.29
CA PRO A 178 5.28 3.16 -30.46
C PRO A 178 4.28 4.04 -31.24
N ALA A 179 4.43 4.13 -32.58
CA ALA A 179 3.50 4.89 -33.42
C ALA A 179 2.28 4.01 -33.84
N ALA A 180 2.34 2.71 -33.62
CA ALA A 180 1.28 1.78 -33.95
C ALA A 180 1.18 0.65 -32.90
N PRO A 181 0.83 0.94 -31.64
CA PRO A 181 0.62 -0.09 -30.63
C PRO A 181 -0.40 -1.12 -31.11
N LYS A 182 -0.06 -2.39 -31.00
CA LYS A 182 -0.90 -3.47 -31.50
C LYS A 182 -1.39 -4.34 -30.35
N GLN A 183 -2.71 -4.45 -30.20
CA GLN A 183 -3.30 -5.38 -29.25
C GLN A 183 -2.90 -6.83 -29.62
N LEU A 184 -2.38 -7.55 -28.64
CA LEU A 184 -1.96 -8.95 -28.77
C LEU A 184 -3.00 -9.88 -28.16
N SER A 185 -3.45 -9.57 -26.94
CA SER A 185 -4.36 -10.42 -26.18
C SER A 185 -5.22 -9.59 -25.25
N GLU A 186 -6.34 -10.16 -24.85
CA GLU A 186 -7.21 -9.62 -23.79
C GLU A 186 -7.59 -10.72 -22.81
N PHE A 187 -7.72 -10.34 -21.55
CA PHE A 187 -8.07 -11.23 -20.47
C PHE A 187 -9.09 -10.58 -19.53
N SER A 188 -9.83 -11.42 -18.82
CA SER A 188 -10.47 -10.99 -17.59
C SER A 188 -10.42 -12.10 -16.55
N VAL A 189 -10.45 -11.68 -15.29
CA VAL A 189 -10.47 -12.53 -14.10
C VAL A 189 -11.57 -12.04 -13.19
N ASP A 190 -12.42 -12.93 -12.71
CA ASP A 190 -13.46 -12.62 -11.73
C ASP A 190 -12.87 -11.90 -10.52
N GLY A 191 -13.59 -10.89 -10.04
CA GLY A 191 -13.24 -10.09 -8.87
C GLY A 191 -12.52 -8.80 -9.19
N GLY A 192 -12.58 -7.87 -8.24
CA GLY A 192 -11.83 -6.61 -8.30
C GLY A 192 -10.36 -6.82 -8.01
N LEU A 193 -9.51 -6.01 -8.65
CA LEU A 193 -8.07 -6.05 -8.43
C LEU A 193 -7.74 -5.67 -6.97
N VAL A 194 -7.04 -6.56 -6.27
CA VAL A 194 -6.40 -6.28 -4.98
C VAL A 194 -5.03 -5.69 -5.23
N ASP A 195 -4.20 -6.39 -6.01
CA ASP A 195 -2.90 -5.93 -6.47
C ASP A 195 -2.44 -6.77 -7.67
N ALA A 196 -1.43 -6.28 -8.39
CA ALA A 196 -0.73 -7.07 -9.39
C ALA A 196 0.75 -6.75 -9.37
N VAL A 197 1.58 -7.76 -9.58
CA VAL A 197 3.03 -7.65 -9.56
C VAL A 197 3.64 -8.27 -10.82
N LEU A 198 4.62 -7.60 -11.38
CA LEU A 198 5.34 -8.07 -12.56
C LEU A 198 6.63 -8.77 -12.14
N LEU A 199 6.69 -10.10 -12.32
CA LEU A 199 7.81 -10.94 -11.96
C LEU A 199 8.42 -11.55 -13.23
N ASP A 200 9.58 -11.05 -13.65
CA ASP A 200 10.33 -11.53 -14.82
C ASP A 200 9.45 -11.82 -16.06
N GLY A 201 8.62 -10.86 -16.43
CA GLY A 201 7.74 -10.95 -17.60
C GLY A 201 6.45 -11.74 -17.37
N THR A 202 6.18 -12.20 -16.16
CA THR A 202 4.90 -12.76 -15.76
C THR A 202 4.16 -11.77 -14.87
N LEU A 203 2.99 -11.35 -15.29
CA LEU A 203 2.09 -10.52 -14.50
C LEU A 203 1.25 -11.42 -13.59
N CYS A 204 1.53 -11.39 -12.29
CA CYS A 204 0.75 -12.07 -11.28
C CYS A 204 -0.32 -11.11 -10.76
N MET A 205 -1.57 -11.41 -11.00
CA MET A 205 -2.72 -10.65 -10.52
C MET A 205 -3.35 -11.35 -9.33
N VAL A 206 -3.72 -10.57 -8.34
CA VAL A 206 -4.51 -11.01 -7.20
C VAL A 206 -5.83 -10.25 -7.24
N THR A 207 -6.93 -10.98 -7.46
CA THR A 207 -8.28 -10.40 -7.47
C THR A 207 -9.10 -10.96 -6.33
N GLN A 208 -10.15 -10.23 -5.93
CA GLN A 208 -11.08 -10.68 -4.90
C GLN A 208 -12.51 -10.65 -5.42
N LYS A 209 -13.11 -11.83 -5.51
CA LYS A 209 -14.54 -12.04 -5.82
C LYS A 209 -15.32 -12.10 -4.51
N ASN A 210 -16.00 -11.01 -4.15
CA ASN A 210 -16.87 -10.97 -2.99
C ASN A 210 -18.19 -11.68 -3.29
N LEU A 211 -18.67 -12.48 -2.34
CA LEU A 211 -19.89 -13.28 -2.45
C LEU A 211 -20.85 -12.95 -1.31
N PRO A 212 -21.47 -11.75 -1.33
CA PRO A 212 -22.35 -11.31 -0.25
C PRO A 212 -23.62 -12.18 -0.13
N ASN A 213 -24.00 -12.82 -1.23
CA ASN A 213 -25.14 -13.73 -1.31
C ASN A 213 -24.67 -15.08 -1.87
N LEU A 214 -24.59 -16.08 -1.01
CA LEU A 214 -24.22 -17.42 -1.44
C LEU A 214 -25.43 -18.13 -2.10
N PRO A 215 -25.20 -18.86 -3.20
CA PRO A 215 -26.26 -19.62 -3.87
C PRO A 215 -26.69 -20.82 -3.02
N GLN A 216 -27.82 -21.43 -3.41
CA GLN A 216 -28.22 -22.71 -2.86
C GLN A 216 -27.28 -23.84 -3.31
N ALA A 217 -27.23 -24.93 -2.56
CA ALA A 217 -26.29 -26.04 -2.79
C ALA A 217 -26.38 -26.66 -4.20
N ASP A 218 -27.55 -26.66 -4.82
CA ASP A 218 -27.76 -27.15 -6.20
C ASP A 218 -27.17 -26.23 -7.28
N LYS A 219 -26.73 -25.05 -6.91
CA LYS A 219 -26.07 -24.06 -7.77
C LYS A 219 -24.64 -23.74 -7.35
N ALA A 220 -24.01 -24.60 -6.56
CA ALA A 220 -22.65 -24.38 -6.04
C ALA A 220 -21.61 -24.08 -7.15
N GLU A 221 -21.76 -24.67 -8.34
CA GLU A 221 -20.86 -24.43 -9.48
C GLU A 221 -20.83 -22.95 -9.94
N THR A 222 -21.84 -22.15 -9.62
CA THR A 222 -21.92 -20.74 -10.04
C THR A 222 -20.96 -19.84 -9.28
N ILE A 223 -20.39 -20.30 -8.16
CA ILE A 223 -19.41 -19.51 -7.39
C ILE A 223 -17.99 -19.67 -7.92
N LEU A 224 -17.72 -20.73 -8.68
CA LEU A 224 -16.39 -21.00 -9.19
C LEU A 224 -15.89 -19.84 -10.05
N PRO A 225 -14.64 -19.36 -9.82
CA PRO A 225 -14.10 -18.24 -10.58
C PRO A 225 -14.00 -18.54 -12.07
N GLN A 226 -14.31 -17.53 -12.87
CA GLN A 226 -14.14 -17.56 -14.30
C GLN A 226 -12.96 -16.69 -14.73
N LEU A 227 -12.24 -17.17 -15.71
CA LEU A 227 -11.14 -16.48 -16.37
C LEU A 227 -11.44 -16.47 -17.86
N HIS A 228 -11.14 -15.37 -18.53
CA HIS A 228 -11.34 -15.25 -19.98
C HIS A 228 -10.02 -14.90 -20.65
N GLU A 229 -9.77 -15.53 -21.79
CA GLU A 229 -8.62 -15.26 -22.63
C GLU A 229 -9.06 -15.22 -24.11
N ASN A 230 -8.97 -14.08 -24.76
CA ASN A 230 -9.28 -13.91 -26.17
C ASN A 230 -10.67 -14.47 -26.54
N GLY A 231 -11.68 -14.20 -25.73
CA GLY A 231 -13.08 -14.66 -25.94
C GLY A 231 -13.34 -16.12 -25.54
N LYS A 232 -12.36 -16.85 -25.00
CA LYS A 232 -12.57 -18.19 -24.42
C LYS A 232 -12.72 -18.08 -22.91
N THR A 233 -13.68 -18.83 -22.37
CA THR A 233 -13.93 -18.88 -20.92
C THR A 233 -13.34 -20.17 -20.34
N PHE A 234 -12.65 -20.01 -19.22
CA PHE A 234 -12.13 -21.08 -18.38
C PHE A 234 -12.75 -20.94 -16.99
N THR A 235 -13.29 -22.04 -16.46
CA THR A 235 -13.77 -22.06 -15.07
C THR A 235 -12.74 -22.77 -14.22
N LEU A 236 -12.28 -22.12 -13.15
CA LEU A 236 -11.36 -22.72 -12.20
C LEU A 236 -12.03 -23.95 -11.59
N GLN A 237 -11.34 -25.08 -11.60
CA GLN A 237 -11.90 -26.30 -11.03
C GLN A 237 -11.79 -26.26 -9.50
N ALA A 238 -12.70 -26.95 -8.81
CA ALA A 238 -12.68 -26.99 -7.35
C ALA A 238 -11.31 -27.45 -6.80
N GLY A 239 -10.63 -28.39 -7.48
CA GLY A 239 -9.29 -28.84 -7.10
C GLY A 239 -8.17 -27.80 -7.21
N GLU A 240 -8.44 -26.64 -7.84
CA GLU A 240 -7.53 -25.49 -7.92
C GLU A 240 -7.87 -24.42 -6.88
N ILE A 241 -8.87 -24.66 -6.01
CA ILE A 241 -9.34 -23.77 -4.97
C ILE A 241 -8.99 -24.37 -3.60
N TYR A 242 -8.11 -23.70 -2.87
CA TYR A 242 -7.70 -24.09 -1.54
C TYR A 242 -8.69 -23.59 -0.49
N LEU A 243 -9.13 -24.50 0.38
CA LEU A 243 -10.05 -24.18 1.47
C LEU A 243 -9.28 -23.59 2.65
N CYS A 244 -9.53 -22.34 2.97
CA CYS A 244 -9.02 -21.71 4.18
C CYS A 244 -9.78 -22.21 5.39
N GLN A 245 -9.07 -22.42 6.50
CA GLN A 245 -9.68 -22.66 7.77
C GLN A 245 -10.20 -21.32 8.32
N GLU A 246 -11.43 -21.30 8.81
CA GLU A 246 -12.05 -20.11 9.41
C GLU A 246 -11.94 -18.85 8.51
N PRO A 247 -12.54 -18.86 7.31
CA PRO A 247 -12.50 -17.70 6.44
C PRO A 247 -13.13 -16.48 7.11
N ALA A 248 -12.47 -15.33 7.04
CA ALA A 248 -12.95 -14.09 7.64
C ALA A 248 -14.12 -13.49 6.84
N ARG A 249 -14.18 -13.76 5.54
CA ARG A 249 -15.20 -13.19 4.63
C ARG A 249 -15.62 -14.24 3.58
N ALA A 250 -16.88 -14.11 3.15
CA ALA A 250 -17.38 -14.87 2.01
C ALA A 250 -16.84 -14.27 0.70
N ALA A 251 -15.60 -14.60 0.38
CA ALA A 251 -14.89 -14.13 -0.79
C ALA A 251 -13.96 -15.23 -1.34
N LEU A 252 -13.61 -15.11 -2.61
CA LEU A 252 -12.56 -15.90 -3.24
C LEU A 252 -11.42 -14.97 -3.65
N THR A 253 -10.23 -15.22 -3.13
CA THR A 253 -9.01 -14.61 -3.68
C THR A 253 -8.56 -15.47 -4.85
N VAL A 254 -8.50 -14.88 -6.05
CA VAL A 254 -7.98 -15.54 -7.25
C VAL A 254 -6.60 -15.00 -7.56
N VAL A 255 -5.63 -15.89 -7.76
CA VAL A 255 -4.30 -15.54 -8.23
C VAL A 255 -4.13 -16.08 -9.63
N ALA A 256 -3.93 -15.20 -10.60
CA ALA A 256 -3.75 -15.55 -12.00
C ALA A 256 -2.40 -15.03 -12.50
N ALA A 257 -1.64 -15.87 -13.16
CA ALA A 257 -0.35 -15.56 -13.76
C ALA A 257 -0.47 -15.50 -15.29
N ILE A 258 -0.10 -14.37 -15.90
CA ILE A 258 -0.13 -14.14 -17.34
C ILE A 258 1.30 -13.88 -17.82
N ARG A 259 1.79 -14.67 -18.76
CA ARG A 259 3.07 -14.38 -19.42
C ARG A 259 2.89 -13.28 -20.46
N LEU A 260 3.61 -12.19 -20.30
CA LEU A 260 3.54 -11.07 -21.24
C LEU A 260 4.19 -11.42 -22.59
N GLU A 261 5.17 -12.34 -22.61
CA GLU A 261 5.92 -12.69 -23.83
C GLU A 261 5.02 -13.30 -24.93
N ASP A 262 4.16 -14.23 -24.55
CA ASP A 262 3.28 -14.96 -25.48
C ASP A 262 1.80 -14.58 -25.34
N GLY A 263 1.44 -13.79 -24.30
CA GLY A 263 0.09 -13.33 -24.08
C GLY A 263 -0.88 -14.47 -23.74
N HIS A 264 -0.48 -15.39 -22.84
CA HIS A 264 -1.30 -16.50 -22.38
C HIS A 264 -1.32 -16.62 -20.86
N PHE A 265 -2.41 -17.16 -20.32
CA PHE A 265 -2.37 -17.60 -18.92
C PHE A 265 -1.28 -18.66 -18.75
N ALA A 266 -0.43 -18.46 -17.75
CA ALA A 266 0.53 -19.47 -17.32
C ALA A 266 -0.13 -20.47 -16.37
N ASP A 267 -0.88 -19.95 -15.40
CA ASP A 267 -1.57 -20.73 -14.36
C ASP A 267 -2.54 -19.86 -13.56
N ALA A 268 -3.44 -20.49 -12.81
CA ALA A 268 -4.30 -19.81 -11.83
C ALA A 268 -4.70 -20.74 -10.70
N LEU A 269 -4.90 -20.18 -9.52
CA LEU A 269 -5.46 -20.86 -8.34
C LEU A 269 -6.28 -19.88 -7.50
N ALA A 270 -7.04 -20.40 -6.54
CA ALA A 270 -7.80 -19.55 -5.64
C ALA A 270 -7.79 -20.04 -4.18
N PHE A 271 -8.26 -19.16 -3.29
CA PHE A 271 -8.45 -19.42 -1.86
C PHE A 271 -9.84 -18.97 -1.43
N THR A 272 -10.47 -19.74 -0.52
CA THR A 272 -11.79 -19.37 0.05
C THR A 272 -11.63 -18.35 1.17
N ASP A 273 -11.17 -17.16 0.86
CA ASP A 273 -11.15 -15.96 1.70
C ASP A 273 -10.67 -14.73 0.92
N GLY A 274 -10.70 -13.56 1.59
CA GLY A 274 -10.10 -12.33 1.07
C GLY A 274 -8.58 -12.25 1.29
N THR A 275 -7.99 -11.21 0.72
CA THR A 275 -6.58 -10.82 0.89
C THR A 275 -6.52 -9.33 1.19
N ASP A 276 -5.71 -8.94 2.18
CA ASP A 276 -5.58 -7.54 2.61
C ASP A 276 -4.30 -6.88 2.07
N ALA A 277 -3.23 -7.67 1.86
CA ALA A 277 -1.96 -7.18 1.35
C ALA A 277 -1.24 -8.24 0.49
N VAL A 278 -0.46 -7.74 -0.45
CA VAL A 278 0.33 -8.53 -1.40
C VAL A 278 1.73 -7.94 -1.48
N CYS A 279 2.76 -8.77 -1.43
CA CYS A 279 4.11 -8.36 -1.82
C CYS A 279 4.84 -9.51 -2.52
N ALA A 280 5.91 -9.20 -3.25
CA ALA A 280 6.63 -10.21 -4.01
C ALA A 280 8.11 -9.87 -4.19
N GLU A 281 8.95 -10.90 -4.24
CA GLU A 281 10.36 -10.79 -4.61
C GLU A 281 10.83 -12.09 -5.31
N GLY A 282 11.53 -11.93 -6.43
CA GLY A 282 12.02 -13.07 -7.20
C GLY A 282 10.88 -13.92 -7.76
N GLN A 283 10.75 -15.16 -7.29
CA GLN A 283 9.66 -16.08 -7.67
C GLN A 283 8.63 -16.28 -6.55
N ASN A 284 8.71 -15.51 -5.48
CA ASN A 284 7.80 -15.65 -4.33
C ASN A 284 6.77 -14.52 -4.34
N LEU A 285 5.52 -14.90 -4.15
CA LEU A 285 4.38 -14.02 -3.91
C LEU A 285 3.83 -14.31 -2.53
N TYR A 286 3.64 -13.28 -1.73
CA TYR A 286 3.11 -13.37 -0.38
C TYR A 286 1.75 -12.68 -0.32
N LEU A 287 0.77 -13.40 0.21
CA LEU A 287 -0.58 -12.90 0.46
C LEU A 287 -0.81 -12.88 1.96
N ALA A 288 -1.27 -11.76 2.49
CA ALA A 288 -1.62 -11.65 3.90
C ALA A 288 -3.09 -11.28 4.07
N ARG A 289 -3.72 -11.81 5.10
CA ARG A 289 -5.05 -11.42 5.55
C ARG A 289 -5.13 -11.36 7.06
N THR A 290 -5.93 -10.47 7.58
CA THR A 290 -6.30 -10.42 9.00
C THR A 290 -7.54 -11.28 9.25
N ARG A 291 -7.51 -12.06 10.32
CA ARG A 291 -8.66 -12.81 10.84
C ARG A 291 -8.77 -12.63 12.35
N TRP A 292 -9.95 -12.98 12.89
CA TRP A 292 -10.17 -13.02 14.33
C TRP A 292 -10.30 -14.46 14.79
N SER A 293 -9.51 -14.82 15.81
CA SER A 293 -9.67 -16.05 16.58
C SER A 293 -10.51 -15.76 17.81
N GLU A 294 -11.47 -16.60 18.10
CA GLU A 294 -12.41 -16.39 19.19
C GLU A 294 -12.60 -17.65 20.04
N GLN A 295 -12.58 -17.47 21.34
CA GLN A 295 -12.93 -18.49 22.31
C GLN A 295 -14.14 -18.01 23.13
N ALA A 296 -15.16 -18.87 23.23
CA ALA A 296 -16.37 -18.60 24.01
C ALA A 296 -16.44 -19.50 25.24
N SER A 297 -16.85 -18.94 26.36
CA SER A 297 -17.20 -19.73 27.55
C SER A 297 -18.49 -20.53 27.33
N ALA A 298 -18.71 -21.55 28.14
CA ALA A 298 -20.06 -22.09 28.25
C ALA A 298 -21.03 -21.02 28.79
N PRO A 299 -22.28 -20.97 28.31
CA PRO A 299 -23.27 -20.04 28.82
C PRO A 299 -23.46 -20.19 30.33
N HIS A 300 -23.52 -19.09 31.05
CA HIS A 300 -23.84 -19.05 32.47
C HIS A 300 -24.92 -18.00 32.76
N THR A 301 -25.48 -18.01 33.97
CA THR A 301 -26.51 -17.06 34.33
C THR A 301 -25.97 -16.02 35.29
N GLU A 302 -26.14 -14.76 34.93
CA GLU A 302 -25.83 -13.62 35.77
C GLU A 302 -27.09 -12.75 35.95
N ALA A 303 -27.56 -12.65 37.21
CA ALA A 303 -28.84 -12.05 37.53
C ALA A 303 -30.00 -12.74 36.78
N SER A 304 -30.57 -12.14 35.76
CA SER A 304 -31.66 -12.69 34.92
C SER A 304 -31.22 -12.92 33.47
N TYR A 305 -29.94 -12.77 33.17
CA TYR A 305 -29.41 -12.82 31.81
C TYR A 305 -28.64 -14.13 31.57
N SER A 306 -28.75 -14.65 30.38
CA SER A 306 -27.80 -15.64 29.88
C SER A 306 -26.55 -14.91 29.41
N VAL A 307 -25.38 -15.28 29.93
CA VAL A 307 -24.10 -14.61 29.64
C VAL A 307 -23.14 -15.59 29.00
N VAL A 308 -22.50 -15.14 27.93
CA VAL A 308 -21.36 -15.83 27.32
C VAL A 308 -20.18 -14.88 27.30
N ASP A 309 -19.08 -15.31 27.91
CA ASP A 309 -17.83 -14.56 27.86
C ASP A 309 -17.01 -14.98 26.66
N TYR A 310 -16.46 -13.99 25.98
CA TYR A 310 -15.61 -14.19 24.81
C TYR A 310 -14.23 -13.61 25.06
N ALA A 311 -13.22 -14.32 24.57
CA ALA A 311 -11.88 -13.78 24.37
C ALA A 311 -11.56 -13.88 22.89
N SER A 312 -11.18 -12.77 22.28
CA SER A 312 -10.82 -12.71 20.87
C SER A 312 -9.45 -12.08 20.68
N SER A 313 -8.75 -12.52 19.65
CA SER A 313 -7.49 -11.94 19.23
C SER A 313 -7.43 -11.83 17.72
N ALA A 314 -6.77 -10.79 17.23
CA ALA A 314 -6.47 -10.67 15.82
C ALA A 314 -5.25 -11.54 15.45
N GLU A 315 -5.27 -12.07 14.26
CA GLU A 315 -4.21 -12.88 13.68
C GLU A 315 -4.02 -12.50 12.21
N THR A 316 -2.77 -12.56 11.74
CA THR A 316 -2.45 -12.40 10.32
C THR A 316 -2.04 -13.74 9.73
N GLU A 317 -2.84 -14.24 8.82
CA GLU A 317 -2.52 -15.41 8.01
C GLU A 317 -1.69 -14.99 6.80
N ILE A 318 -0.56 -15.64 6.60
CA ILE A 318 0.36 -15.40 5.47
C ILE A 318 0.43 -16.67 4.63
N LYS A 319 0.25 -16.54 3.33
CA LYS A 319 0.46 -17.60 2.34
C LYS A 319 1.62 -17.19 1.45
N ARG A 320 2.56 -18.10 1.25
CA ARG A 320 3.62 -17.94 0.25
C ARG A 320 3.32 -18.83 -0.95
N LEU A 321 3.18 -18.20 -2.10
CA LEU A 321 3.09 -18.85 -3.38
C LEU A 321 4.45 -18.79 -4.08
N LYS A 322 4.77 -19.84 -4.82
CA LYS A 322 5.94 -19.88 -5.69
C LYS A 322 5.47 -19.90 -7.15
N LEU A 323 6.09 -19.04 -7.95
CA LEU A 323 5.95 -19.02 -9.40
C LEU A 323 7.22 -19.62 -10.01
N ASP A 324 7.16 -20.90 -10.39
CA ASP A 324 8.25 -21.62 -11.04
C ASP A 324 7.69 -22.32 -12.31
N GLY A 325 7.33 -21.47 -13.28
CA GLY A 325 6.55 -21.87 -14.45
C GLY A 325 5.06 -22.11 -14.15
N TYR A 326 4.73 -22.48 -12.91
CA TYR A 326 3.37 -22.68 -12.39
C TYR A 326 3.25 -22.02 -11.03
N LEU A 327 2.00 -21.68 -10.64
CA LEU A 327 1.68 -21.22 -9.30
C LEU A 327 1.52 -22.44 -8.37
N SER A 328 2.18 -22.40 -7.24
CA SER A 328 2.02 -23.43 -6.21
C SER A 328 2.03 -22.81 -4.82
N LEU A 329 1.18 -23.32 -3.92
CA LEU A 329 1.26 -22.98 -2.51
C LEU A 329 2.51 -23.65 -1.93
N ALA A 330 3.49 -22.83 -1.54
CA ALA A 330 4.77 -23.31 -1.05
C ALA A 330 4.78 -23.49 0.46
N ASP A 331 4.23 -22.52 1.21
CA ASP A 331 4.19 -22.51 2.67
C ASP A 331 3.13 -21.53 3.17
N GLY A 332 2.87 -21.54 4.48
CA GLY A 332 2.02 -20.58 5.16
C GLY A 332 2.25 -20.55 6.66
N CYS A 333 1.94 -19.42 7.26
CA CYS A 333 1.95 -19.29 8.72
C CYS A 333 0.86 -18.33 9.18
N VAL A 334 0.62 -18.37 10.48
CA VAL A 334 -0.24 -17.42 11.20
C VAL A 334 0.65 -16.68 12.18
N LEU A 335 0.65 -15.36 12.10
CA LEU A 335 1.24 -14.47 13.08
C LEU A 335 0.15 -13.90 13.98
N TYR A 336 0.48 -13.74 15.24
CA TYR A 336 -0.39 -13.09 16.18
C TYR A 336 -0.42 -11.58 15.91
N GLY A 337 -1.61 -10.99 15.90
CA GLY A 337 -1.86 -9.59 15.57
C GLY A 337 -2.43 -9.36 14.17
N ALA A 338 -3.20 -8.29 14.03
CA ALA A 338 -3.72 -7.81 12.75
C ALA A 338 -2.61 -7.14 11.92
N LEU A 339 -2.66 -7.22 10.60
CA LEU A 339 -1.82 -6.40 9.75
C LEU A 339 -2.14 -4.91 10.00
N SER A 340 -1.13 -4.12 10.31
CA SER A 340 -1.33 -2.69 10.68
C SER A 340 -1.91 -1.87 9.51
N ASP A 341 -1.38 -2.07 8.33
CA ASP A 341 -1.85 -1.52 7.05
C ASP A 341 -1.26 -2.33 5.88
N PRO A 342 -1.78 -2.23 4.65
CA PRO A 342 -1.23 -2.96 3.50
C PRO A 342 0.25 -2.66 3.22
N GLY A 343 0.74 -1.46 3.55
CA GLY A 343 2.15 -1.06 3.41
C GLY A 343 3.06 -1.59 4.53
N ALA A 344 2.48 -2.17 5.57
CA ALA A 344 3.21 -2.73 6.71
C ALA A 344 3.76 -4.15 6.42
N MET A 345 3.79 -4.55 5.16
CA MET A 345 4.38 -5.82 4.72
C MET A 345 5.21 -5.59 3.46
N ASP A 346 6.45 -6.06 3.47
CA ASP A 346 7.29 -6.11 2.29
C ASP A 346 8.24 -7.32 2.32
N VAL A 347 8.93 -7.54 1.21
CA VAL A 347 9.99 -8.54 1.12
C VAL A 347 11.28 -7.89 0.63
N TRP A 348 12.38 -8.19 1.31
CA TRP A 348 13.69 -7.62 1.04
C TRP A 348 14.79 -8.64 1.26
N ASN A 349 15.60 -8.92 0.24
CA ASN A 349 16.69 -9.91 0.27
C ASN A 349 16.21 -11.31 0.73
N GLY A 350 15.06 -11.76 0.23
CA GLY A 350 14.47 -13.05 0.57
C GLY A 350 13.83 -13.14 1.95
N GLN A 351 13.69 -12.01 2.67
CA GLN A 351 13.10 -11.96 4.00
C GLN A 351 11.78 -11.19 3.95
N LEU A 352 10.72 -11.79 4.44
CA LEU A 352 9.45 -11.13 4.63
C LEU A 352 9.48 -10.32 5.92
N ARG A 353 9.18 -9.03 5.83
CA ARG A 353 9.10 -8.10 6.96
C ARG A 353 7.67 -7.66 7.11
N ILE A 354 7.16 -7.69 8.32
CA ILE A 354 5.76 -7.40 8.59
C ILE A 354 5.59 -6.71 9.94
N ALA A 355 4.74 -5.69 9.97
CA ALA A 355 4.29 -5.09 11.22
C ALA A 355 2.83 -5.47 11.47
N THR A 356 2.56 -6.00 12.66
CA THR A 356 1.22 -6.39 13.10
C THR A 356 0.87 -5.71 14.41
N GLU A 357 -0.42 -5.52 14.63
CA GLU A 357 -0.98 -5.02 15.88
C GLU A 357 -1.67 -6.17 16.61
N VAL A 358 -1.13 -6.52 17.76
CA VAL A 358 -1.78 -7.44 18.69
C VAL A 358 -3.02 -6.73 19.24
N ASP A 359 -4.18 -7.27 18.99
CA ASP A 359 -5.45 -6.77 19.49
C ASP A 359 -6.15 -7.90 20.22
N GLU A 360 -6.07 -7.87 21.56
CA GLU A 360 -6.71 -8.83 22.43
C GLU A 360 -7.92 -8.18 23.10
N ARG A 361 -9.09 -8.80 22.95
CA ARG A 361 -10.33 -8.33 23.57
C ARG A 361 -10.97 -9.40 24.41
N SER A 362 -11.51 -9.01 25.55
CA SER A 362 -12.48 -9.83 26.26
C SER A 362 -13.77 -9.05 26.44
N PHE A 363 -14.88 -9.71 26.20
CA PHE A 363 -16.20 -9.10 26.31
C PHE A 363 -17.25 -10.14 26.71
N SER A 364 -18.34 -9.68 27.35
CA SER A 364 -19.46 -10.51 27.74
C SER A 364 -20.69 -10.14 26.92
N VAL A 365 -21.34 -11.14 26.38
CA VAL A 365 -22.64 -10.99 25.69
C VAL A 365 -23.75 -11.42 26.64
N TYR A 366 -24.60 -10.47 26.99
CA TYR A 366 -25.78 -10.65 27.86
C TYR A 366 -27.01 -10.80 26.97
N THR A 367 -27.75 -11.88 27.14
CA THR A 367 -29.01 -12.10 26.42
C THR A 367 -30.16 -12.18 27.41
N ASP A 368 -31.21 -11.40 27.17
CA ASP A 368 -32.48 -11.48 27.87
C ASP A 368 -33.50 -12.15 26.96
N ASP A 369 -33.69 -13.45 27.16
CA ASP A 369 -34.60 -14.26 26.36
C ASP A 369 -36.09 -13.86 26.60
N ALA A 370 -36.37 -13.26 27.76
CA ALA A 370 -37.74 -12.86 28.11
C ALA A 370 -38.17 -11.60 27.37
N HIS A 371 -37.23 -10.72 27.06
CA HIS A 371 -37.51 -9.42 26.40
C HIS A 371 -36.91 -9.33 24.99
N GLY A 372 -36.16 -10.35 24.56
CA GLY A 372 -35.61 -10.45 23.20
C GLY A 372 -34.50 -9.45 22.88
N TRP A 373 -33.71 -9.00 23.87
CA TRP A 373 -32.59 -8.11 23.62
C TRP A 373 -31.25 -8.75 23.98
N THR A 374 -30.20 -8.25 23.35
CA THR A 374 -28.81 -8.66 23.57
C THR A 374 -27.95 -7.41 23.75
N ASN A 375 -27.05 -7.45 24.72
CA ASN A 375 -26.07 -6.39 24.97
C ASN A 375 -24.66 -6.98 25.03
N CYS A 376 -23.66 -6.20 24.62
CA CYS A 376 -22.26 -6.55 24.71
C CYS A 376 -21.55 -5.58 25.65
N GLU A 377 -20.76 -6.10 26.57
CA GLU A 377 -19.92 -5.31 27.49
C GLU A 377 -18.47 -5.70 27.30
N GLU A 378 -17.65 -4.75 26.82
CA GLU A 378 -16.22 -4.95 26.76
C GLU A 378 -15.62 -4.96 28.18
N LYS A 379 -14.82 -5.98 28.48
CA LYS A 379 -14.16 -6.17 29.79
C LYS A 379 -12.71 -5.72 29.73
N SER A 380 -12.01 -6.02 28.64
CA SER A 380 -10.63 -5.58 28.42
C SER A 380 -10.32 -5.46 26.95
N HIS A 381 -9.45 -4.52 26.61
CA HIS A 381 -8.88 -4.35 25.30
C HIS A 381 -7.40 -3.98 25.45
N VAL A 382 -6.52 -4.82 24.87
CA VAL A 382 -5.08 -4.61 24.86
C VAL A 382 -4.62 -4.48 23.42
N THR A 383 -3.92 -3.40 23.12
CA THR A 383 -3.34 -3.16 21.80
C THR A 383 -1.84 -2.98 21.92
N GLU A 384 -1.08 -3.81 21.23
CA GLU A 384 0.38 -3.74 21.16
C GLU A 384 0.84 -3.93 19.72
N SER A 385 1.81 -3.16 19.26
CA SER A 385 2.39 -3.35 17.92
C SER A 385 3.69 -4.15 17.98
N GLN A 386 3.93 -4.94 16.94
CA GLN A 386 5.14 -5.73 16.79
C GLN A 386 5.63 -5.69 15.34
N LEU A 387 6.94 -5.86 15.18
CA LEU A 387 7.60 -6.00 13.89
C LEU A 387 8.29 -7.36 13.86
N THR A 388 8.01 -8.14 12.82
CA THR A 388 8.54 -9.49 12.65
C THR A 388 9.30 -9.61 11.33
N VAL A 389 10.44 -10.29 11.36
CA VAL A 389 11.19 -10.68 10.16
C VAL A 389 11.14 -12.19 10.04
N LEU A 390 10.71 -12.68 8.90
CA LEU A 390 10.60 -14.10 8.56
C LEU A 390 11.58 -14.45 7.44
N ASP A 391 12.11 -15.68 7.47
CA ASP A 391 12.91 -16.22 6.37
C ASP A 391 12.03 -16.74 5.22
N GLU A 392 12.67 -17.30 4.21
CA GLU A 392 11.98 -17.89 3.05
C GLU A 392 11.05 -19.06 3.41
N ASN A 393 11.21 -19.69 4.58
CA ASN A 393 10.34 -20.76 5.09
C ASN A 393 9.31 -20.22 6.08
N LEU A 394 9.13 -18.90 6.12
CA LEU A 394 8.25 -18.20 7.06
C LEU A 394 8.59 -18.50 8.53
N ALA A 395 9.83 -18.89 8.84
CA ALA A 395 10.29 -19.02 10.22
C ALA A 395 10.73 -17.64 10.76
N VAL A 396 10.42 -17.35 12.02
CA VAL A 396 10.80 -16.07 12.65
C VAL A 396 12.32 -16.01 12.79
N VAL A 397 12.93 -15.05 12.14
CA VAL A 397 14.37 -14.72 12.23
C VAL A 397 14.62 -13.74 13.37
N GLY A 398 13.78 -12.73 13.51
CA GLY A 398 13.86 -11.75 14.56
C GLY A 398 12.57 -10.94 14.71
N ALA A 399 12.40 -10.33 15.87
CA ALA A 399 11.21 -9.52 16.15
C ALA A 399 11.47 -8.42 17.17
N LEU A 400 10.62 -7.39 17.14
CA LEU A 400 10.43 -6.40 18.18
C LEU A 400 8.96 -6.40 18.59
N ALA A 401 8.68 -6.47 19.88
CA ALA A 401 7.34 -6.34 20.43
C ALA A 401 7.16 -4.97 21.12
N ARG A 402 5.93 -4.61 21.42
CA ARG A 402 5.55 -3.37 22.13
C ARG A 402 6.11 -2.09 21.52
N LEU A 403 6.05 -2.03 20.20
CA LEU A 403 6.41 -0.82 19.47
C LEU A 403 5.35 0.27 19.72
N GLY A 404 5.78 1.51 19.89
CA GLY A 404 4.89 2.66 20.06
C GLY A 404 4.28 2.82 21.44
N GLY A 405 4.60 1.97 22.41
CA GLY A 405 4.06 2.05 23.78
C GLY A 405 2.58 1.69 23.85
N GLU A 406 1.84 2.25 24.84
CA GLU A 406 0.43 1.93 25.10
C GLU A 406 -0.54 2.33 23.97
N GLY A 407 -0.13 3.22 23.06
CA GLY A 407 -0.95 3.67 21.92
C GLY A 407 -0.76 2.87 20.64
N GLY A 408 0.18 1.90 20.64
CA GLY A 408 0.52 1.13 19.45
C GLY A 408 1.19 1.96 18.34
N VAL A 409 1.26 1.40 17.15
CA VAL A 409 1.85 2.00 15.95
C VAL A 409 0.74 2.49 15.04
N ALA A 410 0.77 3.75 14.64
CA ALA A 410 -0.20 4.31 13.70
C ALA A 410 0.04 3.81 12.26
N SER A 411 1.30 3.66 11.86
CA SER A 411 1.67 3.15 10.54
C SER A 411 3.12 2.64 10.54
N CYS A 412 3.40 1.66 9.69
CA CYS A 412 4.75 1.13 9.45
C CYS A 412 5.00 1.03 7.95
N ALA A 413 6.22 1.38 7.52
CA ALA A 413 6.66 1.18 6.15
C ALA A 413 8.14 0.77 6.13
N PHE A 414 8.51 0.00 5.12
CA PHE A 414 9.86 -0.50 4.95
C PHE A 414 10.57 0.24 3.83
N LEU A 415 11.80 0.66 4.08
CA LEU A 415 12.65 1.27 3.07
C LEU A 415 14.07 0.71 3.22
N ARG A 416 14.47 -0.15 2.28
CA ARG A 416 15.76 -0.84 2.30
C ARG A 416 16.00 -1.59 3.63
N SER A 417 17.07 -1.24 4.36
CA SER A 417 17.46 -1.87 5.63
C SER A 417 16.77 -1.28 6.87
N HIS A 418 15.77 -0.43 6.69
CA HIS A 418 15.03 0.16 7.80
C HIS A 418 13.54 -0.16 7.73
N ALA A 419 12.92 -0.27 8.91
CA ALA A 419 11.50 0.02 9.05
C ALA A 419 11.35 1.43 9.64
N TRP A 420 10.43 2.19 9.08
CA TRP A 420 10.01 3.48 9.58
C TRP A 420 8.63 3.34 10.21
N ILE A 421 8.47 3.85 11.41
CA ILE A 421 7.28 3.64 12.22
C ILE A 421 6.80 4.98 12.73
N THR A 422 5.50 5.23 12.66
CA THR A 422 4.87 6.38 13.30
C THR A 422 4.05 5.94 14.51
N ALA A 423 4.21 6.67 15.62
CA ALA A 423 3.41 6.51 16.82
C ALA A 423 3.21 7.89 17.44
N GLY A 424 1.97 8.36 17.54
CA GLY A 424 1.69 9.76 17.88
C GLY A 424 2.45 10.72 16.96
N ASP A 425 3.12 11.70 17.53
CA ASP A 425 3.92 12.70 16.78
C ASP A 425 5.37 12.26 16.53
N THR A 426 5.65 10.96 16.59
CA THR A 426 7.02 10.43 16.50
C THR A 426 7.19 9.56 15.26
N LEU A 427 8.26 9.83 14.50
CA LEU A 427 8.79 8.97 13.45
C LEU A 427 10.02 8.23 13.97
N THR A 428 9.96 6.91 13.99
CA THR A 428 11.04 6.07 14.52
C THR A 428 11.64 5.20 13.42
N ALA A 429 12.98 5.15 13.38
CA ALA A 429 13.72 4.26 12.53
C ALA A 429 14.12 2.99 13.29
N VAL A 430 13.85 1.84 12.69
CA VAL A 430 14.29 0.52 13.15
C VAL A 430 15.31 -0.02 12.16
N ASN A 431 16.51 -0.32 12.64
CA ASN A 431 17.57 -0.94 11.85
C ASN A 431 17.30 -2.43 11.68
N LEU A 432 17.20 -2.89 10.43
CA LEU A 432 16.97 -4.27 10.01
C LEU A 432 18.19 -4.87 9.28
N THR A 433 19.36 -4.23 9.32
CA THR A 433 20.60 -4.74 8.67
C THR A 433 20.97 -6.13 9.20
N ASN A 434 20.77 -6.38 10.49
CA ASN A 434 20.78 -7.72 11.05
C ASN A 434 19.34 -8.15 11.34
N PRO A 435 18.73 -8.96 10.48
CA PRO A 435 17.33 -9.36 10.63
C PRO A 435 17.04 -10.16 11.90
N ALA A 436 18.06 -10.85 12.45
CA ALA A 436 17.94 -11.59 13.71
C ALA A 436 17.93 -10.66 14.95
N GLU A 437 18.31 -9.41 14.79
CA GLU A 437 18.39 -8.44 15.87
C GLU A 437 17.86 -7.06 15.44
N PRO A 438 16.58 -6.93 15.09
CA PRO A 438 15.98 -5.62 14.84
C PRO A 438 16.22 -4.68 16.02
N LYS A 439 16.54 -3.41 15.75
CA LYS A 439 16.84 -2.43 16.82
C LYS A 439 16.31 -1.06 16.47
N ILE A 440 15.64 -0.41 17.41
CA ILE A 440 15.36 1.02 17.31
C ILE A 440 16.69 1.76 17.28
N CYS A 441 16.88 2.62 16.28
CA CYS A 441 18.13 3.33 16.06
C CYS A 441 18.00 4.86 16.01
N GLY A 442 16.77 5.40 15.93
CA GLY A 442 16.52 6.83 15.96
C GLY A 442 15.05 7.15 16.11
N SER A 443 14.76 8.29 16.73
CA SER A 443 13.40 8.82 16.84
C SER A 443 13.42 10.31 16.54
N PHE A 444 12.45 10.77 15.74
CA PHE A 444 12.38 12.12 15.21
C PHE A 444 10.95 12.63 15.39
N ALA A 445 10.79 13.96 15.46
CA ALA A 445 9.46 14.54 15.45
C ALA A 445 8.80 14.29 14.10
N ALA A 446 7.65 13.62 14.10
CA ALA A 446 6.78 13.52 12.95
C ALA A 446 6.06 14.87 12.76
N ALA A 447 6.01 15.35 11.53
CA ALA A 447 5.29 16.58 11.19
C ALA A 447 4.31 16.29 10.06
N GLY A 448 3.02 16.55 10.32
CA GLY A 448 1.95 16.33 9.35
C GLY A 448 1.26 14.97 9.48
N GLU A 449 0.16 14.79 8.77
CA GLU A 449 -0.70 13.59 8.85
C GLU A 449 -0.26 12.46 7.93
N THR A 450 0.43 12.79 6.84
CA THR A 450 0.92 11.80 5.88
C THR A 450 2.41 11.99 5.67
N LEU A 451 3.17 10.91 5.80
CA LEU A 451 4.59 10.88 5.52
C LEU A 451 4.84 10.00 4.29
N LEU A 452 5.45 10.58 3.27
CA LEU A 452 5.96 9.86 2.11
C LEU A 452 7.46 9.67 2.28
N LEU A 453 7.91 8.44 2.31
CA LEU A 453 9.34 8.12 2.42
C LEU A 453 9.90 7.76 1.04
N ARG A 454 11.02 8.38 0.69
CA ARG A 454 11.72 8.15 -0.59
C ARG A 454 13.22 8.08 -0.37
N THR A 455 13.88 7.31 -1.20
CA THR A 455 15.35 7.28 -1.23
C THR A 455 15.89 8.46 -2.03
N LEU A 456 16.85 9.19 -1.45
CA LEU A 456 17.62 10.24 -2.14
C LEU A 456 18.98 9.75 -2.67
N GLY A 457 19.30 8.48 -2.53
CA GLY A 457 20.60 7.91 -2.89
C GLY A 457 21.70 8.18 -1.86
N ASN A 458 22.88 7.55 -2.04
CA ASN A 458 24.05 7.73 -1.19
C ASN A 458 23.79 7.62 0.33
N GLY A 459 22.85 6.74 0.72
CA GLY A 459 22.47 6.56 2.12
C GLY A 459 21.63 7.71 2.69
N CYS A 460 21.00 8.51 1.86
CA CYS A 460 20.05 9.53 2.29
C CYS A 460 18.61 9.13 1.98
N GLU A 461 17.71 9.40 2.92
CA GLU A 461 16.28 9.18 2.78
C GLU A 461 15.52 10.51 3.00
N LEU A 462 14.42 10.68 2.34
CA LEU A 462 13.55 11.84 2.41
C LEU A 462 12.23 11.46 3.07
N ALA A 463 11.86 12.19 4.11
CA ALA A 463 10.48 12.22 4.57
C ALA A 463 9.78 13.47 4.05
N PHE A 464 8.63 13.28 3.43
CA PHE A 464 7.78 14.34 2.94
C PHE A 464 6.50 14.35 3.78
N SER A 465 6.31 15.38 4.58
CA SER A 465 5.17 15.53 5.48
C SER A 465 4.10 16.40 4.84
N ILE A 466 2.87 15.91 4.81
CA ILE A 466 1.71 16.61 4.27
C ILE A 466 0.77 16.90 5.44
N PRO A 467 0.48 18.18 5.75
CA PRO A 467 -0.50 18.52 6.77
C PRO A 467 -1.93 18.25 6.27
N ALA A 468 -2.85 17.94 7.17
CA ALA A 468 -4.25 17.60 6.89
C ALA A 468 -5.02 18.71 6.17
N VAL A 469 -4.80 19.94 6.49
CA VAL A 469 -5.57 21.08 5.96
C VAL A 469 -4.68 22.27 5.72
N GLY A 470 -4.55 22.67 4.44
CA GLY A 470 -4.09 24.02 4.02
C GLY A 470 -2.75 24.50 4.60
N GLY A 471 -1.93 23.56 5.09
CA GLY A 471 -0.68 23.86 5.77
C GLY A 471 0.52 23.88 4.83
N LYS A 472 1.68 24.11 5.42
CA LYS A 472 2.96 24.07 4.72
C LYS A 472 3.42 22.62 4.56
N THR A 473 3.90 22.27 3.38
CA THR A 473 4.60 21.01 3.17
C THR A 473 5.98 21.06 3.83
N ARG A 474 6.34 20.03 4.57
CA ARG A 474 7.67 19.88 5.14
C ARG A 474 8.43 18.74 4.45
N LEU A 475 9.65 19.03 4.02
CA LEU A 475 10.61 18.04 3.56
C LEU A 475 11.70 17.89 4.62
N THR A 476 12.05 16.65 4.96
CA THR A 476 13.15 16.37 5.91
C THR A 476 14.04 15.29 5.31
N ALA A 477 15.33 15.55 5.22
CA ALA A 477 16.32 14.61 4.75
C ALA A 477 17.07 13.97 5.93
N TYR A 478 17.22 12.66 5.87
CA TYR A 478 17.94 11.86 6.85
C TYR A 478 19.16 11.18 6.22
N ASP A 479 20.28 11.17 6.96
CA ASP A 479 21.44 10.33 6.67
C ASP A 479 21.25 8.98 7.35
N VAL A 480 21.18 7.92 6.57
CA VAL A 480 21.06 6.53 7.02
C VAL A 480 22.23 5.68 6.55
N THR A 481 23.38 6.31 6.23
CA THR A 481 24.64 5.61 5.87
C THR A 481 25.14 4.74 7.02
N ASP A 482 24.96 5.19 8.26
CA ASP A 482 25.08 4.36 9.46
C ASP A 482 23.67 3.92 9.89
N PRO A 483 23.26 2.69 9.55
CA PRO A 483 21.91 2.21 9.88
C PRO A 483 21.63 2.16 11.38
N ALA A 484 22.65 2.15 12.22
CA ALA A 484 22.50 2.13 13.66
C ALA A 484 22.34 3.53 14.28
N ASN A 485 22.54 4.59 13.49
CA ASN A 485 22.54 5.97 14.00
C ASN A 485 22.10 6.97 12.92
N PRO A 486 20.82 6.87 12.45
CA PRO A 486 20.30 7.81 11.48
C PRO A 486 20.27 9.23 12.04
N LYS A 487 20.49 10.22 11.18
CA LYS A 487 20.58 11.64 11.56
C LYS A 487 19.74 12.50 10.62
N GLN A 488 19.02 13.44 11.19
CA GLN A 488 18.43 14.49 10.40
C GLN A 488 19.52 15.42 9.85
N LEU A 489 19.56 15.60 8.53
CA LEU A 489 20.53 16.46 7.84
C LEU A 489 19.97 17.87 7.63
N ASP A 490 18.75 17.96 7.10
CA ASP A 490 18.10 19.22 6.79
C ASP A 490 16.58 19.07 6.83
N SER A 491 15.89 20.18 7.10
CA SER A 491 14.42 20.23 7.05
C SER A 491 13.97 21.56 6.46
N LYS A 492 12.98 21.52 5.57
CA LYS A 492 12.49 22.70 4.88
C LYS A 492 10.96 22.72 4.81
N GLU A 493 10.39 23.83 5.27
CA GLU A 493 8.97 24.14 5.08
C GLU A 493 8.76 24.95 3.80
N LEU A 494 7.71 24.65 3.06
CA LEU A 494 7.33 25.26 1.81
C LEU A 494 5.84 25.61 1.78
N ASP A 495 5.52 26.81 1.35
CA ASP A 495 4.14 27.22 1.05
C ASP A 495 3.71 26.63 -0.32
N ALA A 496 3.56 25.32 -0.37
CA ALA A 496 3.32 24.56 -1.59
C ALA A 496 2.53 23.28 -1.25
N ALA A 497 1.31 23.46 -0.75
CA ALA A 497 0.43 22.32 -0.46
C ALA A 497 0.26 21.45 -1.71
N PRO A 498 0.14 20.13 -1.57
CA PRO A 498 -0.18 19.26 -2.69
C PRO A 498 -1.50 19.66 -3.36
N ALA A 499 -1.57 19.49 -4.68
CA ALA A 499 -2.79 19.74 -5.43
C ALA A 499 -3.76 18.55 -5.47
N GLY A 500 -3.27 17.38 -5.11
CA GLY A 500 -4.01 16.12 -5.06
C GLY A 500 -3.34 15.12 -4.13
N ASP A 501 -3.71 13.86 -4.27
CA ASP A 501 -3.15 12.77 -3.46
C ASP A 501 -1.73 12.42 -3.91
N LEU A 502 -0.73 12.77 -3.11
CA LEU A 502 0.66 12.42 -3.35
C LEU A 502 1.01 10.98 -2.95
N THR A 503 0.09 10.26 -2.31
CA THR A 503 0.29 8.83 -2.03
C THR A 503 0.12 8.00 -3.30
N ALA A 504 -0.59 8.54 -4.29
CA ALA A 504 -0.66 7.95 -5.62
C ALA A 504 0.74 7.86 -6.23
N ARG A 505 1.02 6.72 -6.86
CA ARG A 505 2.35 6.40 -7.37
C ARG A 505 2.85 7.41 -8.37
N GLY A 506 4.12 7.82 -8.19
CA GLY A 506 4.82 8.72 -9.07
C GLY A 506 4.29 10.14 -9.20
N THR A 507 3.34 10.52 -8.36
CA THR A 507 2.93 11.90 -8.23
C THR A 507 4.05 12.74 -7.60
N LEU A 508 4.69 12.20 -6.55
CA LEU A 508 5.93 12.76 -6.01
C LEU A 508 7.13 12.08 -6.67
N ILE A 509 7.96 12.84 -7.38
CA ILE A 509 9.27 12.39 -7.83
C ILE A 509 10.35 12.77 -6.80
N ALA A 510 11.22 11.81 -6.49
CA ALA A 510 12.48 12.03 -5.78
C ALA A 510 13.56 11.22 -6.52
N ASP A 511 14.31 11.89 -7.39
CA ASP A 511 15.34 11.24 -8.20
C ASP A 511 16.67 11.26 -7.47
N ALA A 512 17.15 10.08 -7.09
CA ALA A 512 18.38 9.91 -6.35
C ALA A 512 19.65 10.32 -7.13
N ALA A 513 19.61 10.27 -8.47
CA ALA A 513 20.77 10.57 -9.31
C ALA A 513 20.99 12.08 -9.46
N SER A 514 19.93 12.84 -9.68
CA SER A 514 19.98 14.29 -9.82
C SER A 514 19.69 15.07 -8.54
N GLY A 515 19.16 14.41 -7.51
CA GLY A 515 18.66 15.06 -6.29
C GLY A 515 17.39 15.89 -6.52
N LEU A 516 16.72 15.71 -7.65
CA LEU A 516 15.52 16.47 -7.99
C LEU A 516 14.30 15.89 -7.27
N ILE A 517 13.54 16.77 -6.61
CA ILE A 517 12.29 16.47 -5.93
C ILE A 517 11.22 17.35 -6.55
N GLY A 518 10.04 16.77 -6.89
CA GLY A 518 8.98 17.54 -7.50
C GLY A 518 7.60 16.92 -7.31
N TRP A 519 6.57 17.77 -7.29
CA TRP A 519 5.16 17.35 -7.15
C TRP A 519 4.19 18.40 -7.70
N PRO A 520 2.96 18.00 -8.09
CA PRO A 520 1.88 18.93 -8.35
C PRO A 520 1.47 19.67 -7.07
N ALA A 521 1.53 20.97 -7.06
CA ALA A 521 1.23 21.82 -5.91
C ALA A 521 0.06 22.76 -6.20
N ALA A 522 -0.72 23.05 -5.17
CA ALA A 522 -1.80 24.03 -5.25
C ALA A 522 -1.21 25.42 -5.44
N GLY A 523 -1.45 26.02 -6.59
CA GLY A 523 -1.12 27.41 -6.88
C GLY A 523 -2.28 28.35 -6.57
N LYS A 524 -2.08 29.66 -6.76
CA LYS A 524 -3.12 30.66 -6.47
C LYS A 524 -4.36 30.50 -7.36
N ASP A 525 -4.15 30.28 -8.65
CA ASP A 525 -5.21 30.25 -9.65
C ASP A 525 -5.35 28.88 -10.33
N LYS A 526 -4.29 28.08 -10.33
CA LYS A 526 -4.24 26.73 -10.92
C LYS A 526 -3.14 25.90 -10.29
N THR A 527 -3.15 24.59 -10.54
CA THR A 527 -2.07 23.70 -10.14
C THR A 527 -0.75 24.12 -10.79
N GLU A 528 0.31 24.14 -10.00
CA GLU A 528 1.69 24.39 -10.40
C GLU A 528 2.51 23.12 -10.20
N TYR A 529 3.68 23.02 -10.79
CA TYR A 529 4.61 21.96 -10.51
C TYR A 529 5.75 22.49 -9.65
N ARG A 530 5.84 22.04 -8.39
CA ARG A 530 6.85 22.49 -7.43
C ARG A 530 8.12 21.68 -7.56
N LEU A 531 9.28 22.37 -7.43
CA LEU A 531 10.61 21.78 -7.54
C LEU A 531 11.50 22.16 -6.37
N VAL A 532 12.18 21.16 -5.83
CA VAL A 532 13.21 21.27 -4.80
C VAL A 532 14.42 20.44 -5.25
N HIS A 533 15.61 20.86 -4.88
CA HIS A 533 16.84 20.15 -5.18
C HIS A 533 17.56 19.74 -3.89
N TRP A 534 17.88 18.46 -3.78
CA TRP A 534 18.75 17.91 -2.76
C TRP A 534 20.20 18.03 -3.20
N THR A 535 21.00 18.79 -2.48
CA THR A 535 22.42 19.06 -2.85
C THR A 535 23.40 18.04 -2.27
N GLY A 536 22.90 16.98 -1.61
CA GLY A 536 23.69 16.05 -0.81
C GLY A 536 23.83 16.46 0.67
N SER A 537 23.43 17.67 1.02
CA SER A 537 23.47 18.18 2.40
C SER A 537 22.35 19.16 2.74
N LYS A 538 21.70 19.74 1.75
CA LYS A 538 20.63 20.75 1.91
C LYS A 538 19.51 20.59 0.91
N LEU A 539 18.30 20.88 1.35
CA LEU A 539 17.10 21.02 0.53
C LEU A 539 17.01 22.46 0.00
N SER A 540 17.21 22.65 -1.26
CA SER A 540 17.18 23.96 -1.92
C SER A 540 15.89 24.11 -2.72
N ASP A 541 15.11 25.12 -2.37
CA ASP A 541 13.89 25.46 -3.11
C ASP A 541 14.26 26.03 -4.49
N LYS A 542 13.83 25.35 -5.56
CA LYS A 542 14.02 25.85 -6.93
C LYS A 542 12.88 26.76 -7.40
N GLY A 543 11.69 26.61 -6.84
CA GLY A 543 10.50 27.36 -7.25
C GLY A 543 9.43 26.47 -7.90
N SER A 544 8.52 27.10 -8.64
CA SER A 544 7.43 26.42 -9.35
C SER A 544 7.47 26.69 -10.84
N VAL A 545 7.01 25.71 -11.62
CA VAL A 545 6.69 25.84 -13.04
C VAL A 545 5.16 25.86 -13.17
N LYS A 546 4.64 26.63 -14.14
CA LYS A 546 3.20 26.81 -14.35
C LYS A 546 2.77 26.27 -15.73
N PRO A 547 2.64 24.95 -15.87
CA PRO A 547 2.08 24.37 -17.09
C PRO A 547 0.68 24.92 -17.37
N GLU A 548 0.19 24.76 -18.58
CA GLU A 548 -1.18 25.16 -18.93
C GLU A 548 -2.19 24.35 -18.12
N PHE A 549 -1.94 23.04 -18.00
CA PHE A 549 -2.72 22.11 -17.21
C PHE A 549 -1.80 21.11 -16.50
N VAL A 550 -2.08 20.81 -15.23
CA VAL A 550 -1.52 19.70 -14.45
C VAL A 550 -2.61 19.16 -13.55
N SER A 551 -2.84 17.84 -13.62
CA SER A 551 -3.70 17.16 -12.65
C SER A 551 -3.02 17.08 -11.29
N GLY A 552 -3.79 17.07 -10.20
CA GLY A 552 -3.25 16.89 -8.84
C GLY A 552 -2.58 15.54 -8.62
N ASP A 553 -3.00 14.54 -9.36
CA ASP A 553 -2.51 13.15 -9.38
C ASP A 553 -1.61 12.84 -10.59
N ALA A 554 -1.08 13.89 -11.26
CA ALA A 554 -0.24 13.71 -12.43
C ALA A 554 0.99 12.85 -12.13
N ARG A 555 1.22 11.83 -12.96
CA ARG A 555 2.41 11.01 -12.92
C ARG A 555 3.61 11.76 -13.50
N THR A 556 4.74 11.75 -12.81
CA THR A 556 5.95 12.41 -13.28
C THR A 556 7.06 11.41 -13.57
N LEU A 557 7.67 11.55 -14.75
CA LEU A 557 8.82 10.78 -15.19
C LEU A 557 10.00 11.71 -15.45
N LEU A 558 11.20 11.33 -15.06
CA LEU A 558 12.44 12.05 -15.38
C LEU A 558 13.19 11.31 -16.47
N LEU A 559 13.29 11.91 -17.64
CA LEU A 559 13.96 11.32 -18.81
C LEU A 559 14.91 12.35 -19.44
N ASN A 560 16.17 11.98 -19.62
CA ASN A 560 17.20 12.83 -20.24
C ASN A 560 17.29 14.25 -19.62
N GLY A 561 17.13 14.35 -18.29
CA GLY A 561 17.18 15.61 -17.54
C GLY A 561 15.93 16.49 -17.67
N LEU A 562 14.87 16.04 -18.32
CA LEU A 562 13.59 16.72 -18.42
C LEU A 562 12.50 15.97 -17.66
N LEU A 563 11.59 16.70 -17.05
CA LEU A 563 10.42 16.14 -16.39
C LEU A 563 9.25 16.06 -17.38
N TYR A 564 8.65 14.88 -17.45
CA TYR A 564 7.42 14.62 -18.18
C TYR A 564 6.29 14.47 -17.18
N VAL A 565 5.48 15.50 -17.06
CA VAL A 565 4.33 15.54 -16.14
C VAL A 565 3.11 15.07 -16.91
N CYS A 566 2.74 13.81 -16.70
CA CYS A 566 1.69 13.10 -17.42
C CYS A 566 0.35 13.33 -16.70
N SER A 567 -0.56 14.03 -17.34
CA SER A 567 -1.94 14.24 -16.90
C SER A 567 -2.90 13.65 -17.94
N PRO A 568 -4.14 13.32 -17.62
CA PRO A 568 -5.09 12.73 -18.58
C PRO A 568 -5.27 13.55 -19.86
N ALA A 569 -5.24 14.88 -19.77
CA ALA A 569 -5.45 15.79 -20.91
C ALA A 569 -4.18 16.15 -21.67
N GLN A 570 -3.01 16.07 -21.05
CA GLN A 570 -1.74 16.48 -21.67
C GLN A 570 -0.51 15.96 -20.94
N VAL A 571 0.60 15.91 -21.66
CA VAL A 571 1.95 15.75 -21.10
C VAL A 571 2.68 17.07 -21.20
N SER A 572 3.10 17.62 -20.06
CA SER A 572 3.94 18.82 -19.99
C SER A 572 5.39 18.43 -19.83
N VAL A 573 6.26 18.88 -20.74
CA VAL A 573 7.71 18.68 -20.66
C VAL A 573 8.35 19.89 -20.01
N ILE A 574 9.00 19.68 -18.87
CA ILE A 574 9.57 20.73 -18.03
C ILE A 574 11.09 20.62 -18.01
N ASP A 575 11.75 21.75 -18.29
CA ASP A 575 13.17 21.94 -17.97
C ASP A 575 13.28 22.35 -16.49
N PRO A 576 13.78 21.46 -15.62
CA PRO A 576 13.84 21.73 -14.18
C PRO A 576 14.91 22.76 -13.81
N ASP A 577 15.90 23.00 -14.67
CA ASP A 577 16.96 23.99 -14.42
C ASP A 577 16.51 25.37 -14.87
N GLY A 578 15.89 25.46 -16.03
CA GLY A 578 15.32 26.72 -16.54
C GLY A 578 13.97 27.10 -15.93
N LEU A 579 13.36 26.27 -15.11
CA LEU A 579 12.04 26.44 -14.50
C LEU A 579 10.96 26.82 -15.54
N LYS A 580 10.90 26.11 -16.65
CA LYS A 580 9.99 26.41 -17.75
C LYS A 580 9.44 25.17 -18.43
N VAL A 581 8.24 25.30 -18.97
CA VAL A 581 7.70 24.31 -19.90
C VAL A 581 8.42 24.48 -21.25
N VAL A 582 8.99 23.42 -21.79
CA VAL A 582 9.71 23.40 -23.06
C VAL A 582 8.91 22.76 -24.18
N ALA A 583 7.94 21.91 -23.84
CA ALA A 583 6.97 21.35 -24.77
C ALA A 583 5.67 20.99 -24.04
N THR A 584 4.58 20.96 -24.78
CA THR A 584 3.28 20.46 -24.33
C THR A 584 2.70 19.56 -25.40
N VAL A 585 2.34 18.34 -25.01
CA VAL A 585 1.69 17.37 -25.90
C VAL A 585 0.25 17.22 -25.43
N SER A 586 -0.71 17.63 -26.26
CA SER A 586 -2.14 17.47 -25.97
C SER A 586 -2.54 16.01 -26.21
N ASN A 587 -3.28 15.42 -25.27
CA ASN A 587 -3.87 14.09 -25.39
C ASN A 587 -5.28 14.16 -26.03
N ALA A 588 -5.80 15.36 -26.29
CA ALA A 588 -7.10 15.50 -26.91
C ALA A 588 -7.06 14.94 -28.35
N VAL A 589 -7.76 13.85 -28.55
CA VAL A 589 -8.15 13.40 -29.89
C VAL A 589 -9.26 14.35 -30.34
N GLY A 590 -8.97 15.22 -31.33
CA GLY A 590 -9.86 16.21 -31.89
C GLY A 590 -11.12 15.61 -32.51
#